data_1d632e4e3b452e30668d001d7868892a
#
_entry.id   1d632e4e3b452e30668d001d7868892a
#
_cell.length_a   1.000
_cell.length_b   1.000
_cell.length_c   1.000
_cell.angle_alpha   90.00
_cell.angle_beta   90.00
_cell.angle_gamma   90.00
#
_symmetry.space_group_name_H-M   'P 1'
#
loop_
_entity.id
_entity.type
_entity.pdbx_description
1 polymer ?
#
loop_
_entity_poly.entity_id
_entity_poly.type
_entity_poly.pdbx_seq_one_letter_code
_entity_poly.pdbx_strand_id
1 'polypeptide(L)'
;MHTTLSLLVLASASLTSATTHFDKHRHAHRGRESPLGDMLLATAGNYVTNLSKCAPLRSRESPPASVHDLRPDDFSVAMAIGDSITAGAFAKGINPDNKNLNWVEWRGVSYAGGGDPGAITMPNLLKHYNYTLIGGAVGYNPGYEICFGSGCPVGPVGWNKTVDVLNAGQSGAYASNLLHEAQDYLVPQVKALNISQNRYKFLSFQVGANDVCQLCAAADAPMGPATKSDFENNIRATLEHVRENIPNTLVNLFGAWQLTDIYSLTSGQNYCKQAIPFVERFAIGCPCIAGQGDVGEFTRGQMDRLVQQYNTVLQNIVADYKTKNYKDFAVIWQPPNLPFKSFPIQAVSSVDCFHPSTDAHARIAAGLWNRLTLDATARAAPFTWEATPTFRCLEESDRIQT
;
A
#
# COMPACT_ATOMS: atom_id res chain seq x y z
N MET A 1 12.30 26.69 61.66
CA MET A 1 12.30 25.68 62.72
C MET A 1 12.29 24.34 62.04
N HIS A 2 13.33 23.57 62.35
CA HIS A 2 13.56 22.10 62.05
C HIS A 2 13.66 21.71 60.57
N THR A 3 14.81 21.64 59.95
CA THR A 3 16.05 20.74 59.99
C THR A 3 15.83 19.27 60.29
N THR A 4 16.14 18.42 59.28
CA THR A 4 16.85 17.13 59.36
C THR A 4 17.00 16.64 57.92
N LEU A 5 18.08 16.52 57.29
CA LEU A 5 19.45 15.94 57.36
C LEU A 5 19.43 14.42 57.61
N SER A 6 20.02 13.68 56.68
CA SER A 6 20.72 12.38 56.77
C SER A 6 20.37 11.49 55.59
N LEU A 7 21.17 10.66 54.95
CA LEU A 7 22.62 10.34 55.00
C LEU A 7 22.99 9.61 53.73
N LEU A 8 24.14 9.91 53.14
CA LEU A 8 24.82 9.08 52.13
C LEU A 8 25.37 7.79 52.76
N VAL A 9 25.21 6.66 52.07
CA VAL A 9 26.04 5.49 52.31
C VAL A 9 26.71 5.10 50.98
N LEU A 10 28.04 5.31 50.99
CA LEU A 10 29.00 4.77 50.01
C LEU A 10 29.34 3.32 50.42
N ALA A 11 29.24 2.39 49.52
CA ALA A 11 29.85 1.09 49.65
C ALA A 11 30.79 0.85 48.48
N SER A 12 32.07 0.92 48.78
CA SER A 12 33.21 0.47 47.97
C SER A 12 33.34 -1.04 48.09
N ALA A 13 33.47 -1.76 46.99
CA ALA A 13 33.92 -3.16 46.97
C ALA A 13 35.00 -3.35 45.92
N SER A 14 36.05 -3.99 46.39
CA SER A 14 37.39 -4.14 45.85
C SER A 14 37.45 -5.09 44.64
N LEU A 15 38.38 -4.77 43.72
CA LEU A 15 38.88 -5.68 42.69
C LEU A 15 39.75 -6.78 43.35
N THR A 16 39.51 -8.03 43.00
CA THR A 16 40.48 -9.10 43.05
C THR A 16 40.67 -9.72 41.69
N SER A 17 41.88 -9.61 41.22
CA SER A 17 42.44 -10.22 40.02
C SER A 17 42.61 -11.72 40.25
N ALA A 18 42.18 -12.55 39.32
CA ALA A 18 42.58 -13.93 39.21
C ALA A 18 42.91 -14.25 37.76
N THR A 19 44.20 -14.40 37.50
CA THR A 19 44.72 -14.98 36.26
C THR A 19 44.66 -16.51 36.35
N THR A 20 44.01 -17.14 35.35
CA THR A 20 44.26 -18.58 35.11
C THR A 20 44.27 -18.89 33.61
N HIS A 21 45.28 -19.61 33.27
CA HIS A 21 45.74 -20.28 32.09
C HIS A 21 44.77 -20.53 30.93
N PHE A 22 45.25 -20.20 29.72
CA PHE A 22 44.79 -20.71 28.43
C PHE A 22 45.03 -22.21 28.31
N ASP A 23 43.99 -22.95 28.01
CA ASP A 23 44.11 -24.25 27.39
C ASP A 23 43.32 -24.30 26.07
N LYS A 24 44.06 -24.69 25.01
CA LYS A 24 43.56 -24.73 23.64
C LYS A 24 42.83 -26.05 23.40
N HIS A 25 41.49 -26.02 23.37
CA HIS A 25 40.73 -27.04 22.67
C HIS A 25 39.85 -26.40 21.58
N ARG A 26 40.30 -26.63 20.33
CA ARG A 26 39.46 -26.36 19.14
C ARG A 26 38.29 -27.34 19.12
N HIS A 27 37.11 -26.89 19.49
CA HIS A 27 35.88 -27.53 19.09
C HIS A 27 35.25 -26.70 17.97
N ALA A 28 35.18 -27.34 16.80
CA ALA A 28 34.45 -26.84 15.65
C ALA A 28 32.93 -26.74 16.02
N HIS A 29 32.46 -25.52 16.32
CA HIS A 29 31.03 -25.25 16.35
C HIS A 29 30.53 -25.27 14.93
N ARG A 30 29.91 -26.40 14.52
CA ARG A 30 28.90 -26.38 13.44
C ARG A 30 27.81 -25.44 13.89
N GLY A 31 27.72 -24.25 13.24
CA GLY A 31 26.59 -23.34 13.40
C GLY A 31 25.30 -24.10 13.08
N ARG A 32 24.44 -24.21 14.06
CA ARG A 32 23.02 -24.53 13.82
C ARG A 32 22.46 -23.35 13.04
N GLU A 33 22.25 -23.56 11.76
CA GLU A 33 21.40 -22.66 10.96
C GLU A 33 20.02 -22.59 11.62
N SER A 34 19.52 -21.38 11.76
CA SER A 34 18.24 -21.11 12.42
C SER A 34 17.09 -21.73 11.61
N PRO A 35 16.06 -22.30 12.25
CA PRO A 35 14.90 -22.84 11.54
C PRO A 35 14.18 -21.82 10.64
N LEU A 36 14.38 -20.51 10.88
CA LEU A 36 13.88 -19.44 10.00
C LEU A 36 14.60 -19.39 8.64
N GLY A 37 15.90 -19.75 8.60
CA GLY A 37 16.66 -19.82 7.35
C GLY A 37 16.16 -20.93 6.43
N ASP A 38 15.85 -22.09 7.01
CA ASP A 38 15.35 -23.24 6.27
C ASP A 38 13.88 -23.03 5.78
N MET A 39 13.07 -22.28 6.54
CA MET A 39 11.69 -21.94 6.14
C MET A 39 11.65 -20.93 4.99
N LEU A 40 12.65 -20.03 4.89
CA LEU A 40 12.81 -19.10 3.75
C LEU A 40 13.35 -19.79 2.49
N LEU A 41 14.10 -20.88 2.64
CA LEU A 41 14.60 -21.68 1.50
C LEU A 41 13.54 -22.64 0.94
N ALA A 42 12.53 -23.04 1.71
CA ALA A 42 11.44 -23.91 1.27
C ALA A 42 10.43 -23.25 0.31
N THR A 43 10.50 -21.92 0.12
CA THR A 43 9.71 -21.15 -0.86
C THR A 43 10.61 -20.43 -1.87
N ALA A 44 11.73 -21.02 -2.27
CA ALA A 44 12.58 -20.51 -3.35
C ALA A 44 11.83 -20.61 -4.69
N GLY A 45 10.80 -19.77 -4.86
CA GLY A 45 10.20 -19.49 -6.16
C GLY A 45 11.29 -18.96 -7.09
N ASN A 46 11.13 -19.22 -8.39
CA ASN A 46 12.05 -18.69 -9.39
C ASN A 46 11.86 -17.17 -9.49
N TYR A 47 12.75 -16.40 -8.89
CA TYR A 47 12.73 -14.93 -8.91
C TYR A 47 13.64 -14.40 -10.03
N VAL A 48 13.14 -13.43 -10.77
CA VAL A 48 13.84 -12.78 -11.88
C VAL A 48 13.74 -11.27 -11.78
N THR A 49 14.71 -10.55 -12.33
CA THR A 49 14.65 -9.08 -12.44
C THR A 49 13.84 -8.58 -13.64
N ASN A 50 13.40 -9.50 -14.51
CA ASN A 50 12.55 -9.21 -15.65
C ASN A 50 11.68 -10.43 -15.94
N LEU A 51 10.36 -10.27 -15.94
CA LEU A 51 9.39 -11.34 -16.16
C LEU A 51 9.56 -12.05 -17.53
N SER A 52 10.17 -11.39 -18.52
CA SER A 52 10.47 -12.05 -19.82
C SER A 52 11.41 -13.25 -19.71
N LYS A 53 12.08 -13.41 -18.56
CA LYS A 53 12.91 -14.59 -18.24
C LYS A 53 12.10 -15.75 -17.63
N CYS A 54 10.85 -15.51 -17.26
CA CYS A 54 9.97 -16.57 -16.77
C CYS A 54 9.54 -17.50 -17.91
N ALA A 55 9.42 -18.79 -17.61
CA ALA A 55 8.83 -19.73 -18.55
C ALA A 55 7.37 -19.33 -18.85
N PRO A 56 6.90 -19.46 -20.09
CA PRO A 56 5.50 -19.24 -20.41
C PRO A 56 4.63 -20.30 -19.71
N LEU A 57 3.49 -19.85 -19.19
CA LEU A 57 2.51 -20.78 -18.63
C LEU A 57 1.77 -21.50 -19.78
N ARG A 58 1.45 -22.76 -19.55
CA ARG A 58 0.51 -23.48 -20.44
C ARG A 58 -0.89 -22.91 -20.25
N SER A 59 -1.63 -22.86 -21.35
CA SER A 59 -3.07 -22.57 -21.25
C SER A 59 -3.74 -23.59 -20.35
N ARG A 60 -4.70 -23.11 -19.55
CA ARG A 60 -5.51 -24.03 -18.74
C ARG A 60 -6.33 -24.95 -19.63
N GLU A 61 -6.48 -26.21 -19.22
CA GLU A 61 -7.32 -27.20 -19.93
C GLU A 61 -8.81 -26.83 -19.81
N SER A 62 -9.20 -26.20 -18.68
CA SER A 62 -10.56 -25.70 -18.44
C SER A 62 -10.53 -24.33 -17.81
N PRO A 63 -11.53 -23.46 -18.08
CA PRO A 63 -11.67 -22.17 -17.40
C PRO A 63 -11.76 -22.34 -15.88
N PRO A 64 -11.40 -21.30 -15.09
CA PRO A 64 -11.59 -21.31 -13.65
C PRO A 64 -13.05 -21.61 -13.28
N ALA A 65 -13.28 -22.46 -12.29
CA ALA A 65 -14.63 -22.81 -11.83
C ALA A 65 -15.30 -21.65 -11.06
N SER A 66 -14.51 -20.77 -10.46
CA SER A 66 -14.97 -19.60 -9.69
C SER A 66 -13.79 -18.67 -9.41
N VAL A 67 -14.05 -17.54 -8.71
CA VAL A 67 -12.99 -16.64 -8.24
C VAL A 67 -12.04 -17.30 -7.22
N HIS A 68 -12.40 -18.47 -6.69
CA HIS A 68 -11.56 -19.23 -5.76
C HIS A 68 -10.58 -20.19 -6.44
N ASP A 69 -10.61 -20.27 -7.77
CA ASP A 69 -9.71 -21.11 -8.59
C ASP A 69 -8.85 -20.26 -9.53
N LEU A 70 -8.63 -18.99 -9.22
CA LEU A 70 -7.91 -18.09 -10.13
C LEU A 70 -6.40 -18.25 -10.02
N ARG A 71 -5.76 -18.29 -11.17
CA ARG A 71 -4.34 -18.03 -11.39
C ARG A 71 -4.19 -16.60 -11.94
N PRO A 72 -3.08 -15.86 -11.68
CA PRO A 72 -2.96 -14.47 -12.11
C PRO A 72 -3.15 -14.21 -13.62
N ASP A 73 -2.86 -15.18 -14.50
CA ASP A 73 -3.08 -15.08 -15.94
C ASP A 73 -4.56 -15.25 -16.37
N ASP A 74 -5.44 -15.69 -15.47
CA ASP A 74 -6.88 -15.73 -15.74
C ASP A 74 -7.51 -14.34 -15.79
N PHE A 75 -6.88 -13.34 -15.14
CA PHE A 75 -7.38 -11.96 -15.20
C PHE A 75 -7.20 -11.35 -16.57
N SER A 76 -8.25 -10.75 -17.06
CA SER A 76 -8.25 -10.02 -18.32
C SER A 76 -8.68 -8.56 -18.18
N VAL A 77 -8.95 -8.12 -16.94
CA VAL A 77 -9.29 -6.74 -16.57
C VAL A 77 -8.59 -6.39 -15.26
N ALA A 78 -7.95 -5.23 -15.21
CA ALA A 78 -7.41 -4.65 -13.99
C ALA A 78 -8.12 -3.34 -13.68
N MET A 79 -8.48 -3.17 -12.42
CA MET A 79 -9.22 -2.02 -11.89
C MET A 79 -8.56 -1.53 -10.60
N ALA A 80 -8.79 -0.27 -10.22
CA ALA A 80 -8.33 0.25 -8.95
C ALA A 80 -9.32 1.23 -8.34
N ILE A 81 -9.44 1.22 -7.01
CA ILE A 81 -10.19 2.16 -6.16
C ILE A 81 -9.26 2.58 -5.03
N GLY A 82 -9.28 3.86 -4.64
CA GLY A 82 -8.51 4.37 -3.51
C GLY A 82 -8.19 5.85 -3.60
N ASP A 83 -7.22 6.28 -2.81
CA ASP A 83 -6.85 7.67 -2.64
C ASP A 83 -5.73 8.15 -3.60
N SER A 84 -5.06 9.24 -3.24
CA SER A 84 -3.94 9.84 -3.99
C SER A 84 -2.80 8.85 -4.28
N ILE A 85 -2.58 7.87 -3.42
CA ILE A 85 -1.56 6.84 -3.63
C ILE A 85 -1.98 5.94 -4.80
N THR A 86 -3.26 5.56 -4.86
CA THR A 86 -3.84 4.82 -5.99
C THR A 86 -3.86 5.66 -7.27
N ALA A 87 -4.05 6.97 -7.16
CA ALA A 87 -3.97 7.92 -8.27
C ALA A 87 -2.53 8.15 -8.78
N GLY A 88 -1.50 7.83 -7.98
CA GLY A 88 -0.10 8.08 -8.31
C GLY A 88 0.32 9.54 -8.14
N ALA A 89 -0.29 10.24 -7.15
CA ALA A 89 -0.01 11.64 -6.90
C ALA A 89 1.48 11.86 -6.62
N PHE A 90 2.05 12.87 -7.29
CA PHE A 90 3.42 13.36 -7.14
C PHE A 90 4.53 12.32 -7.39
N ALA A 91 4.22 11.13 -7.93
CA ALA A 91 5.13 9.99 -7.98
C ALA A 91 6.46 10.28 -8.70
N LYS A 92 6.50 11.13 -9.73
CA LYS A 92 7.76 11.46 -10.45
C LYS A 92 8.58 12.57 -9.80
N GLY A 93 8.14 13.10 -8.65
CA GLY A 93 8.87 14.12 -7.91
C GLY A 93 8.91 15.48 -8.61
N ILE A 94 9.84 16.36 -8.19
CA ILE A 94 10.01 17.69 -8.76
C ILE A 94 10.62 17.58 -10.16
N ASN A 95 9.94 18.18 -11.15
CA ASN A 95 10.48 18.38 -12.48
C ASN A 95 11.02 19.81 -12.60
N PRO A 96 12.35 20.02 -12.67
CA PRO A 96 12.94 21.35 -12.76
C PRO A 96 12.66 22.03 -14.12
N ASP A 97 12.45 21.25 -15.18
CA ASP A 97 12.27 21.77 -16.55
C ASP A 97 10.81 22.18 -16.80
N ASN A 98 9.86 21.58 -16.08
CA ASN A 98 8.44 21.91 -16.21
C ASN A 98 7.73 21.83 -14.86
N LYS A 99 7.66 22.96 -14.17
CA LYS A 99 7.06 23.08 -12.83
C LYS A 99 5.57 22.72 -12.78
N ASN A 100 4.85 22.83 -13.91
CA ASN A 100 3.44 22.44 -13.99
C ASN A 100 3.24 20.93 -13.83
N LEU A 101 4.29 20.12 -14.07
CA LEU A 101 4.27 18.67 -13.86
C LEU A 101 4.63 18.27 -12.42
N ASN A 102 4.80 19.20 -11.49
CA ASN A 102 5.06 18.88 -10.09
C ASN A 102 3.77 18.54 -9.32
N TRP A 103 2.64 19.13 -9.71
CA TRP A 103 1.34 18.99 -9.05
C TRP A 103 0.39 18.15 -9.93
N VAL A 104 0.76 16.90 -10.14
CA VAL A 104 -0.01 15.99 -11.00
C VAL A 104 -0.15 14.61 -10.36
N GLU A 105 -1.18 13.90 -10.79
CA GLU A 105 -1.36 12.48 -10.54
C GLU A 105 -0.75 11.70 -11.69
N TRP A 106 0.34 11.01 -11.44
CA TRP A 106 1.03 10.18 -12.43
C TRP A 106 0.36 8.82 -12.58
N ARG A 107 -0.86 8.81 -13.12
CA ARG A 107 -1.75 7.66 -13.23
C ARG A 107 -1.07 6.43 -13.80
N GLY A 108 -0.30 6.60 -14.87
CA GLY A 108 0.37 5.52 -15.59
C GLY A 108 1.43 4.75 -14.82
N VAL A 109 1.99 5.33 -13.71
CA VAL A 109 3.00 4.67 -12.87
C VAL A 109 2.48 4.21 -11.52
N SER A 110 1.19 4.40 -11.24
CA SER A 110 0.57 3.93 -10.00
C SER A 110 0.73 2.41 -9.86
N TYR A 111 1.19 1.95 -8.69
CA TYR A 111 1.33 0.51 -8.42
C TYR A 111 0.02 -0.24 -8.61
N ALA A 112 -1.11 0.41 -8.24
CA ALA A 112 -2.43 -0.19 -8.16
C ALA A 112 -3.13 -0.29 -9.52
N GLY A 113 -3.04 0.79 -10.32
CA GLY A 113 -3.85 0.95 -11.53
C GLY A 113 -3.08 1.42 -12.76
N GLY A 114 -1.76 1.63 -12.69
CA GLY A 114 -0.97 2.19 -13.79
C GLY A 114 -0.71 1.20 -14.94
N GLY A 115 -0.62 1.72 -16.16
CA GLY A 115 -0.42 0.93 -17.37
C GLY A 115 0.58 1.56 -18.36
N ASP A 116 1.37 2.58 -17.95
CA ASP A 116 2.41 3.16 -18.82
C ASP A 116 3.40 2.08 -19.26
N PRO A 117 3.85 2.09 -20.51
CA PRO A 117 4.86 1.15 -20.99
C PRO A 117 6.13 1.17 -20.13
N GLY A 118 6.57 0.00 -19.67
CA GLY A 118 7.76 -0.15 -18.83
C GLY A 118 7.57 0.17 -17.36
N ALA A 119 6.44 0.72 -16.92
CA ALA A 119 6.14 0.90 -15.51
C ALA A 119 5.90 -0.46 -14.81
N ILE A 120 6.45 -0.61 -13.61
CA ILE A 120 6.22 -1.78 -12.76
C ILE A 120 4.96 -1.50 -11.93
N THR A 121 3.85 -2.09 -12.34
CA THR A 121 2.51 -1.90 -11.78
C THR A 121 1.73 -3.22 -11.79
N MET A 122 0.74 -3.38 -10.93
CA MET A 122 -0.08 -4.60 -10.93
C MET A 122 -0.73 -4.89 -12.30
N PRO A 123 -1.33 -3.90 -13.01
CA PRO A 123 -1.83 -4.15 -14.36
C PRO A 123 -0.76 -4.64 -15.35
N ASN A 124 0.43 -4.05 -15.35
CA ASN A 124 1.49 -4.47 -16.28
C ASN A 124 2.07 -5.85 -15.94
N LEU A 125 2.18 -6.20 -14.65
CA LEU A 125 2.60 -7.53 -14.22
C LEU A 125 1.58 -8.60 -14.61
N LEU A 126 0.29 -8.34 -14.44
CA LEU A 126 -0.78 -9.23 -14.92
C LEU A 126 -0.80 -9.33 -16.45
N LYS A 127 -0.63 -8.20 -17.15
CA LYS A 127 -0.61 -8.13 -18.61
C LYS A 127 0.54 -8.92 -19.23
N HIS A 128 1.65 -9.08 -18.50
CA HIS A 128 2.75 -9.93 -18.96
C HIS A 128 2.29 -11.37 -19.22
N TYR A 129 1.41 -11.91 -18.38
CA TYR A 129 0.90 -13.28 -18.51
C TYR A 129 -0.41 -13.35 -19.31
N ASN A 130 -1.17 -12.25 -19.39
CA ASN A 130 -2.35 -12.14 -20.23
C ASN A 130 -2.34 -10.83 -21.03
N TYR A 131 -1.75 -10.88 -22.22
CA TYR A 131 -1.60 -9.69 -23.10
C TYR A 131 -2.94 -9.04 -23.50
N THR A 132 -4.08 -9.74 -23.34
CA THR A 132 -5.42 -9.19 -23.61
C THR A 132 -5.97 -8.37 -22.45
N LEU A 133 -5.23 -8.25 -21.34
CA LEU A 133 -5.65 -7.49 -20.18
C LEU A 133 -5.83 -6.01 -20.52
N ILE A 134 -6.96 -5.47 -20.09
CA ILE A 134 -7.32 -4.06 -20.22
C ILE A 134 -7.46 -3.40 -18.84
N GLY A 135 -7.42 -2.07 -18.77
CA GLY A 135 -7.79 -1.29 -17.59
C GLY A 135 -6.67 -0.48 -16.96
N GLY A 136 -5.41 -0.66 -17.38
CA GLY A 136 -4.30 0.16 -16.87
C GLY A 136 -4.43 1.63 -17.29
N ALA A 137 -4.39 2.54 -16.31
CA ALA A 137 -4.36 3.99 -16.52
C ALA A 137 -3.07 4.43 -17.21
N VAL A 138 -3.08 5.53 -17.95
CA VAL A 138 -1.93 6.01 -18.72
C VAL A 138 -1.65 7.48 -18.48
N GLY A 139 -0.37 7.86 -18.52
CA GLY A 139 0.01 9.25 -18.42
C GLY A 139 -0.30 9.88 -17.05
N TYR A 140 -0.89 11.06 -17.06
CA TYR A 140 -1.14 11.84 -15.85
C TYR A 140 -2.38 12.73 -15.97
N ASN A 141 -2.95 13.11 -14.82
CA ASN A 141 -3.95 14.15 -14.67
C ASN A 141 -3.35 15.40 -14.00
N PRO A 142 -3.85 16.59 -14.31
CA PRO A 142 -3.44 17.82 -13.64
C PRO A 142 -3.76 17.80 -12.15
N GLY A 143 -2.90 18.44 -11.34
CA GLY A 143 -3.00 18.44 -9.88
C GLY A 143 -4.16 19.25 -9.29
N TYR A 144 -4.98 19.94 -10.10
CA TYR A 144 -6.20 20.57 -9.60
C TYR A 144 -7.33 19.57 -9.31
N GLU A 145 -7.16 18.30 -9.68
CA GLU A 145 -8.04 17.19 -9.29
C GLU A 145 -7.79 16.67 -7.87
N ILE A 146 -7.07 17.45 -7.04
CA ILE A 146 -6.68 17.01 -5.69
C ILE A 146 -7.81 17.13 -4.67
N CYS A 147 -8.80 17.99 -4.91
CA CYS A 147 -9.85 18.21 -3.94
C CYS A 147 -11.07 17.32 -4.23
N PHE A 148 -11.33 16.38 -3.32
CA PHE A 148 -12.42 15.44 -3.42
C PHE A 148 -13.14 15.27 -2.06
N GLY A 149 -14.42 14.89 -2.11
CA GLY A 149 -15.22 14.64 -0.92
C GLY A 149 -16.05 15.82 -0.43
N SER A 150 -16.77 15.61 0.68
CA SER A 150 -17.76 16.56 1.21
C SER A 150 -17.14 17.88 1.70
N GLY A 151 -15.87 17.89 2.05
CA GLY A 151 -15.14 19.09 2.46
C GLY A 151 -14.57 19.91 1.32
N CYS A 152 -14.75 19.47 0.07
CA CYS A 152 -14.20 20.15 -1.09
C CYS A 152 -15.06 21.34 -1.49
N PRO A 153 -14.55 22.58 -1.51
CA PRO A 153 -15.36 23.75 -1.80
C PRO A 153 -15.86 23.81 -3.24
N VAL A 154 -15.21 23.09 -4.15
CA VAL A 154 -15.59 23.03 -5.59
C VAL A 154 -16.34 21.76 -5.96
N GLY A 155 -16.60 20.88 -5.00
CA GLY A 155 -17.18 19.56 -5.23
C GLY A 155 -16.18 18.54 -5.80
N PRO A 156 -16.60 17.28 -5.99
CA PRO A 156 -15.74 16.25 -6.57
C PRO A 156 -15.40 16.57 -8.02
N VAL A 157 -14.14 16.38 -8.37
CA VAL A 157 -13.66 16.56 -9.75
C VAL A 157 -13.88 15.26 -10.52
N GLY A 158 -14.31 15.38 -11.77
CA GLY A 158 -14.57 14.22 -12.63
C GLY A 158 -13.30 13.53 -13.11
N TRP A 159 -13.46 12.31 -13.59
CA TRP A 159 -12.36 11.51 -14.16
C TRP A 159 -12.10 11.83 -15.63
N ASN A 160 -10.85 11.70 -16.04
CA ASN A 160 -10.45 11.68 -17.44
C ASN A 160 -10.44 10.25 -17.98
N LYS A 161 -11.54 9.82 -18.62
CA LYS A 161 -11.74 8.43 -19.08
C LYS A 161 -10.63 7.89 -19.97
N THR A 162 -9.90 8.74 -20.68
CA THR A 162 -8.82 8.34 -21.59
C THR A 162 -7.48 8.15 -20.86
N VAL A 163 -7.32 8.78 -19.70
CA VAL A 163 -6.15 8.68 -18.82
C VAL A 163 -6.39 7.64 -17.75
N ASP A 164 -7.51 7.73 -17.04
CA ASP A 164 -7.80 6.92 -15.86
C ASP A 164 -8.20 5.48 -16.21
N VAL A 165 -8.80 5.29 -17.35
CA VAL A 165 -9.31 4.01 -17.89
C VAL A 165 -10.16 3.27 -16.86
N LEU A 166 -9.59 2.43 -15.99
CA LEU A 166 -10.29 1.73 -14.89
C LEU A 166 -9.66 1.99 -13.51
N ASN A 167 -8.83 3.02 -13.40
CA ASN A 167 -8.35 3.51 -12.11
C ASN A 167 -9.28 4.61 -11.61
N ALA A 168 -10.16 4.29 -10.68
CA ALA A 168 -11.12 5.23 -10.10
C ALA A 168 -10.54 6.06 -8.94
N GLY A 169 -9.34 5.75 -8.46
CA GLY A 169 -8.73 6.43 -7.31
C GLY A 169 -8.62 7.93 -7.51
N GLN A 170 -8.89 8.72 -6.47
CA GLN A 170 -8.82 10.19 -6.50
C GLN A 170 -8.00 10.73 -5.34
N SER A 171 -7.18 11.75 -5.59
CA SER A 171 -6.41 12.43 -4.56
C SER A 171 -7.33 13.08 -3.52
N GLY A 172 -7.00 12.87 -2.23
CA GLY A 172 -7.80 13.37 -1.11
C GLY A 172 -8.99 12.49 -0.73
N ALA A 173 -9.21 11.34 -1.38
CA ALA A 173 -10.32 10.46 -1.06
C ALA A 173 -10.19 9.83 0.33
N TYR A 174 -11.27 9.91 1.11
CA TYR A 174 -11.50 9.22 2.38
C TYR A 174 -12.25 7.92 2.13
N ALA A 175 -12.34 7.08 3.14
CA ALA A 175 -13.18 5.87 3.05
C ALA A 175 -14.63 6.19 2.64
N SER A 176 -15.16 7.35 3.06
CA SER A 176 -16.51 7.83 2.69
C SER A 176 -16.67 8.17 1.21
N ASN A 177 -15.59 8.35 0.46
CA ASN A 177 -15.63 8.71 -0.96
C ASN A 177 -15.58 7.49 -1.89
N LEU A 178 -15.19 6.32 -1.39
CA LEU A 178 -14.97 5.15 -2.25
C LEU A 178 -16.22 4.63 -2.92
N LEU A 179 -17.40 4.77 -2.28
CA LEU A 179 -18.66 4.41 -2.91
C LEU A 179 -18.93 5.30 -4.14
N HIS A 180 -18.59 6.60 -4.08
CA HIS A 180 -18.67 7.51 -5.22
C HIS A 180 -17.72 7.05 -6.34
N GLU A 181 -16.47 6.67 -6.04
CA GLU A 181 -15.55 6.14 -7.05
C GLU A 181 -16.10 4.89 -7.74
N ALA A 182 -16.72 3.98 -6.98
CA ALA A 182 -17.32 2.77 -7.51
C ALA A 182 -18.57 3.07 -8.34
N GLN A 183 -19.51 3.87 -7.79
CA GLN A 183 -20.85 4.11 -8.32
C GLN A 183 -20.82 5.06 -9.52
N ASP A 184 -20.07 6.15 -9.43
CA ASP A 184 -20.17 7.24 -10.40
C ASP A 184 -19.09 7.15 -11.48
N TYR A 185 -18.03 6.33 -11.26
CA TYR A 185 -17.00 6.12 -12.27
C TYR A 185 -16.78 4.65 -12.65
N LEU A 186 -16.36 3.79 -11.72
CA LEU A 186 -15.86 2.46 -12.10
C LEU A 186 -16.94 1.59 -12.75
N VAL A 187 -18.12 1.49 -12.15
CA VAL A 187 -19.24 0.70 -12.69
C VAL A 187 -19.71 1.26 -14.04
N PRO A 188 -19.96 2.57 -14.20
CA PRO A 188 -20.25 3.17 -15.51
C PRO A 188 -19.17 2.93 -16.56
N GLN A 189 -17.88 3.01 -16.17
CA GLN A 189 -16.77 2.84 -17.10
C GLN A 189 -16.61 1.39 -17.57
N VAL A 190 -16.80 0.41 -16.67
CA VAL A 190 -16.87 -1.02 -17.02
C VAL A 190 -17.97 -1.28 -18.06
N LYS A 191 -19.13 -0.66 -17.90
CA LYS A 191 -20.25 -0.75 -18.86
C LYS A 191 -19.92 -0.05 -20.18
N ALA A 192 -19.34 1.16 -20.13
CA ALA A 192 -18.98 1.94 -21.31
C ALA A 192 -17.93 1.24 -22.20
N LEU A 193 -17.00 0.51 -21.58
CA LEU A 193 -16.00 -0.30 -22.28
C LEU A 193 -16.52 -1.66 -22.76
N ASN A 194 -17.82 -1.95 -22.59
CA ASN A 194 -18.46 -3.23 -22.93
C ASN A 194 -17.71 -4.45 -22.36
N ILE A 195 -17.22 -4.33 -21.12
CA ILE A 195 -16.50 -5.43 -20.48
C ILE A 195 -17.51 -6.53 -20.13
N SER A 196 -17.30 -7.72 -20.72
CA SER A 196 -18.15 -8.89 -20.45
C SER A 196 -18.14 -9.24 -18.96
N GLN A 197 -19.31 -9.55 -18.42
CA GLN A 197 -19.45 -10.01 -17.04
C GLN A 197 -18.69 -11.30 -16.77
N ASN A 198 -18.51 -12.17 -17.78
CA ASN A 198 -17.78 -13.43 -17.66
C ASN A 198 -16.26 -13.29 -17.57
N ARG A 199 -15.69 -12.12 -17.86
CA ARG A 199 -14.24 -11.89 -17.70
C ARG A 199 -13.89 -11.79 -16.23
N TYR A 200 -12.78 -12.46 -15.83
CA TYR A 200 -12.24 -12.28 -14.48
C TYR A 200 -11.50 -10.95 -14.35
N LYS A 201 -11.78 -10.27 -13.26
CA LYS A 201 -11.33 -8.90 -12.98
C LYS A 201 -10.52 -8.86 -11.69
N PHE A 202 -9.40 -8.17 -11.74
CA PHE A 202 -8.57 -7.86 -10.59
C PHE A 202 -8.85 -6.42 -10.14
N LEU A 203 -9.21 -6.22 -8.87
CA LEU A 203 -9.43 -4.91 -8.30
C LEU A 203 -8.40 -4.63 -7.21
N SER A 204 -7.48 -3.70 -7.45
CA SER A 204 -6.65 -3.10 -6.40
C SER A 204 -7.49 -2.16 -5.55
N PHE A 205 -7.47 -2.36 -4.23
CA PHE A 205 -8.26 -1.56 -3.29
C PHE A 205 -7.40 -1.13 -2.12
N GLN A 206 -7.23 0.19 -1.92
CA GLN A 206 -6.43 0.73 -0.81
C GLN A 206 -6.93 2.12 -0.42
N VAL A 207 -7.11 2.37 0.89
CA VAL A 207 -7.56 3.65 1.44
C VAL A 207 -7.22 3.76 2.92
N GLY A 208 -7.41 4.94 3.48
CA GLY A 208 -7.32 5.23 4.91
C GLY A 208 -6.20 6.21 5.27
N ALA A 209 -5.33 6.57 4.32
CA ALA A 209 -4.27 7.55 4.58
C ALA A 209 -4.87 8.92 4.96
N ASN A 210 -5.83 9.41 4.19
CA ASN A 210 -6.47 10.71 4.45
C ASN A 210 -7.27 10.70 5.75
N ASP A 211 -8.01 9.61 6.04
CA ASP A 211 -8.72 9.46 7.31
C ASP A 211 -7.76 9.57 8.51
N VAL A 212 -6.60 8.92 8.44
CA VAL A 212 -5.59 8.97 9.51
C VAL A 212 -4.90 10.34 9.57
N CYS A 213 -4.64 10.97 8.43
CA CYS A 213 -3.96 12.26 8.35
C CYS A 213 -4.79 13.42 8.90
N GLN A 214 -6.08 13.24 9.08
CA GLN A 214 -6.99 14.22 9.67
C GLN A 214 -7.35 13.93 11.13
N LEU A 215 -6.67 13.00 11.78
CA LEU A 215 -6.94 12.62 13.17
C LEU A 215 -6.96 13.81 14.15
N CYS A 216 -6.15 14.83 13.90
CA CYS A 216 -6.07 16.04 14.74
C CYS A 216 -7.11 17.11 14.37
N ALA A 217 -7.91 16.91 13.32
CA ALA A 217 -9.05 17.78 13.04
C ALA A 217 -10.15 17.58 14.09
N ALA A 218 -10.97 18.61 14.28
CA ALA A 218 -12.12 18.50 15.18
C ALA A 218 -13.05 17.36 14.71
N ALA A 219 -13.61 16.61 15.64
CA ALA A 219 -14.45 15.43 15.33
C ALA A 219 -15.72 15.78 14.53
N ASP A 220 -16.15 17.03 14.57
CA ASP A 220 -17.27 17.58 13.84
C ASP A 220 -16.85 18.32 12.55
N ALA A 221 -15.54 18.35 12.25
CA ALA A 221 -15.08 18.94 11.01
C ALA A 221 -15.55 18.07 9.81
N PRO A 222 -15.95 18.68 8.68
CA PRO A 222 -16.34 17.95 7.47
C PRO A 222 -15.27 16.96 6.96
N MET A 223 -14.03 17.16 7.38
CA MET A 223 -12.84 16.35 7.04
C MET A 223 -12.22 15.69 8.28
N GLY A 224 -13.01 15.49 9.36
CA GLY A 224 -12.54 14.78 10.54
C GLY A 224 -12.32 13.29 10.27
N PRO A 225 -11.58 12.60 11.16
CA PRO A 225 -11.28 11.19 10.98
C PRO A 225 -12.58 10.36 11.03
N ALA A 226 -12.70 9.38 10.16
CA ALA A 226 -13.78 8.41 10.24
C ALA A 226 -13.66 7.61 11.55
N THR A 227 -14.79 7.45 12.25
CA THR A 227 -14.81 6.47 13.33
C THR A 227 -14.56 5.06 12.76
N LYS A 228 -14.14 4.12 13.61
CA LYS A 228 -13.97 2.72 13.20
C LYS A 228 -15.23 2.18 12.51
N SER A 229 -16.42 2.51 13.04
CA SER A 229 -17.70 2.07 12.49
C SER A 229 -17.98 2.70 11.13
N ASP A 230 -17.75 4.01 10.98
CA ASP A 230 -17.97 4.69 9.71
C ASP A 230 -17.02 4.19 8.63
N PHE A 231 -15.73 3.99 8.97
CA PHE A 231 -14.75 3.38 8.10
C PHE A 231 -15.23 2.00 7.61
N GLU A 232 -15.67 1.13 8.54
CA GLU A 232 -16.19 -0.20 8.21
C GLU A 232 -17.40 -0.12 7.28
N ASN A 233 -18.39 0.72 7.61
CA ASN A 233 -19.62 0.87 6.85
C ASN A 233 -19.33 1.34 5.41
N ASN A 234 -18.42 2.31 5.25
CA ASN A 234 -18.05 2.85 3.94
C ASN A 234 -17.34 1.79 3.07
N ILE A 235 -16.40 1.04 3.65
CA ILE A 235 -15.72 -0.05 2.94
C ILE A 235 -16.71 -1.13 2.51
N ARG A 236 -17.60 -1.57 3.42
CA ARG A 236 -18.60 -2.58 3.12
C ARG A 236 -19.58 -2.12 2.03
N ALA A 237 -20.08 -0.88 2.12
CA ALA A 237 -20.96 -0.32 1.10
C ALA A 237 -20.31 -0.32 -0.30
N THR A 238 -19.05 0.08 -0.37
CA THR A 238 -18.29 0.09 -1.63
C THR A 238 -18.10 -1.32 -2.19
N LEU A 239 -17.67 -2.27 -1.34
CA LEU A 239 -17.44 -3.66 -1.76
C LEU A 239 -18.75 -4.33 -2.22
N GLU A 240 -19.86 -4.13 -1.51
CA GLU A 240 -21.16 -4.67 -1.93
C GLU A 240 -21.63 -4.04 -3.25
N HIS A 241 -21.44 -2.73 -3.43
CA HIS A 241 -21.78 -2.09 -4.70
C HIS A 241 -20.96 -2.66 -5.89
N VAL A 242 -19.66 -2.90 -5.68
CA VAL A 242 -18.81 -3.55 -6.70
C VAL A 242 -19.27 -4.98 -6.94
N ARG A 243 -19.53 -5.76 -5.88
CA ARG A 243 -20.00 -7.16 -5.99
C ARG A 243 -21.28 -7.28 -6.82
N GLU A 244 -22.26 -6.41 -6.56
CA GLU A 244 -23.56 -6.44 -7.25
C GLU A 244 -23.50 -6.01 -8.71
N ASN A 245 -22.53 -5.17 -9.09
CA ASN A 245 -22.48 -4.56 -10.41
C ASN A 245 -21.33 -5.06 -11.28
N ILE A 246 -20.27 -5.66 -10.70
CA ILE A 246 -19.07 -6.12 -11.41
C ILE A 246 -18.72 -7.55 -10.97
N PRO A 247 -19.48 -8.57 -11.45
CA PRO A 247 -19.23 -9.96 -11.07
C PRO A 247 -17.90 -10.48 -11.62
N ASN A 248 -17.49 -11.64 -11.15
CA ASN A 248 -16.19 -12.27 -11.44
C ASN A 248 -15.00 -11.37 -11.07
N THR A 249 -15.10 -10.75 -9.88
CA THR A 249 -14.08 -9.83 -9.37
C THR A 249 -13.37 -10.43 -8.15
N LEU A 250 -12.05 -10.40 -8.18
CA LEU A 250 -11.20 -10.62 -7.01
C LEU A 250 -10.65 -9.27 -6.56
N VAL A 251 -10.96 -8.89 -5.33
CA VAL A 251 -10.48 -7.68 -4.69
C VAL A 251 -9.18 -7.98 -3.94
N ASN A 252 -8.11 -7.29 -4.33
CA ASN A 252 -6.83 -7.29 -3.65
C ASN A 252 -6.82 -6.12 -2.66
N LEU A 253 -7.31 -6.38 -1.45
CA LEU A 253 -7.46 -5.37 -0.40
C LEU A 253 -6.13 -5.17 0.33
N PHE A 254 -5.47 -4.06 0.05
CA PHE A 254 -4.22 -3.68 0.68
C PHE A 254 -4.50 -2.81 1.91
N GLY A 255 -3.92 -3.16 3.06
CA GLY A 255 -4.20 -2.50 4.32
C GLY A 255 -3.73 -1.05 4.39
N ALA A 256 -4.23 -0.31 5.39
CA ALA A 256 -3.81 1.05 5.68
C ALA A 256 -2.36 1.07 6.20
N TRP A 257 -1.56 2.00 5.71
CA TRP A 257 -0.12 2.08 5.98
C TRP A 257 0.18 2.79 7.30
N GLN A 258 1.30 2.42 7.91
CA GLN A 258 1.83 3.14 9.06
C GLN A 258 2.53 4.42 8.60
N LEU A 259 1.76 5.51 8.49
CA LEU A 259 2.24 6.78 7.92
C LEU A 259 3.34 7.44 8.75
N THR A 260 3.39 7.18 10.05
CA THR A 260 4.40 7.72 10.96
C THR A 260 5.82 7.25 10.61
N ASP A 261 5.98 6.13 9.92
CA ASP A 261 7.25 5.69 9.37
C ASP A 261 7.78 6.67 8.30
N ILE A 262 6.88 7.32 7.54
CA ILE A 262 7.24 8.35 6.55
C ILE A 262 7.79 9.58 7.25
N TYR A 263 7.18 10.01 8.37
CA TYR A 263 7.71 11.09 9.20
C TYR A 263 9.11 10.77 9.70
N SER A 264 9.32 9.56 10.21
CA SER A 264 10.63 9.12 10.69
C SER A 264 11.69 9.14 9.58
N LEU A 265 11.31 8.82 8.33
CA LEU A 265 12.19 8.87 7.17
C LEU A 265 12.54 10.30 6.75
N THR A 266 11.58 11.24 6.83
CA THR A 266 11.66 12.55 6.17
C THR A 266 11.98 13.71 7.09
N SER A 267 11.70 13.61 8.40
CA SER A 267 11.85 14.70 9.38
C SER A 267 13.28 15.26 9.50
N GLY A 268 14.31 14.45 9.23
CA GLY A 268 15.72 14.85 9.22
C GLY A 268 16.20 15.48 7.91
N GLN A 269 15.38 15.47 6.84
CA GLN A 269 15.79 15.90 5.50
C GLN A 269 15.57 17.39 5.27
N ASN A 270 16.63 18.13 4.94
CA ASN A 270 16.55 19.58 4.78
C ASN A 270 15.57 20.00 3.66
N TYR A 271 15.52 19.27 2.55
CA TYR A 271 14.63 19.60 1.43
C TYR A 271 13.15 19.28 1.71
N CYS A 272 12.87 18.49 2.74
CA CYS A 272 11.50 18.22 3.20
C CYS A 272 10.94 19.27 4.16
N LYS A 273 11.79 20.17 4.68
CA LYS A 273 11.41 21.10 5.74
C LYS A 273 10.52 22.25 5.31
N GLN A 274 10.55 22.66 4.04
CA GLN A 274 9.77 23.81 3.59
C GLN A 274 9.21 23.64 2.17
N ALA A 275 7.88 23.58 2.06
CA ALA A 275 7.19 23.76 0.77
C ALA A 275 7.01 25.26 0.44
N ILE A 276 6.65 26.04 1.46
CA ILE A 276 6.57 27.49 1.51
C ILE A 276 7.17 27.94 2.85
N PRO A 277 7.59 29.22 3.02
CA PRO A 277 8.09 29.68 4.31
C PRO A 277 7.18 29.28 5.46
N PHE A 278 7.75 28.64 6.48
CA PHE A 278 7.09 28.17 7.71
C PHE A 278 6.18 26.95 7.59
N VAL A 279 6.03 26.31 6.41
CA VAL A 279 5.22 25.09 6.23
C VAL A 279 6.11 23.94 5.76
N GLU A 280 6.15 22.88 6.54
CA GLU A 280 6.84 21.64 6.17
C GLU A 280 6.10 20.94 5.03
N ARG A 281 6.85 20.34 4.06
CA ARG A 281 6.25 19.77 2.86
C ARG A 281 5.26 18.64 3.16
N PHE A 282 5.59 17.74 4.07
CA PHE A 282 4.71 16.64 4.43
C PHE A 282 3.42 17.10 5.16
N ALA A 283 3.40 18.30 5.75
CA ALA A 283 2.18 18.86 6.34
C ALA A 283 1.10 19.15 5.29
N ILE A 284 1.44 19.25 4.02
CA ILE A 284 0.47 19.42 2.92
C ILE A 284 -0.37 18.16 2.74
N GLY A 285 0.29 16.98 2.70
CA GLY A 285 -0.39 15.70 2.50
C GLY A 285 -0.96 15.09 3.78
N CYS A 286 -0.36 15.40 4.95
CA CYS A 286 -0.73 14.79 6.23
C CYS A 286 -0.47 15.74 7.41
N PRO A 287 -1.35 16.72 7.66
CA PRO A 287 -1.09 17.78 8.64
C PRO A 287 -0.86 17.27 10.07
N CYS A 288 -1.56 16.22 10.48
CA CYS A 288 -1.45 15.69 11.85
C CYS A 288 -0.12 15.02 12.16
N ILE A 289 0.63 14.59 11.14
CA ILE A 289 1.93 13.96 11.32
C ILE A 289 3.02 14.97 11.69
N ALA A 290 2.85 16.25 11.31
CA ALA A 290 3.86 17.29 11.38
C ALA A 290 4.06 17.89 12.77
N GLY A 291 3.22 17.56 13.73
CA GLY A 291 3.29 18.10 15.10
C GLY A 291 4.67 17.87 15.74
N GLN A 292 5.15 18.89 16.48
CA GLN A 292 6.47 18.88 17.12
C GLN A 292 6.36 18.58 18.63
N GLY A 293 7.48 18.12 19.24
CA GLY A 293 7.57 17.82 20.67
C GLY A 293 6.61 16.72 21.12
N ASP A 294 6.31 16.69 22.41
CA ASP A 294 5.50 15.64 23.06
C ASP A 294 4.08 15.54 22.48
N VAL A 295 3.48 16.67 22.10
CA VAL A 295 2.14 16.69 21.47
C VAL A 295 2.18 16.03 20.10
N GLY A 296 3.20 16.31 19.30
CA GLY A 296 3.37 15.68 17.99
C GLY A 296 3.64 14.19 18.12
N GLU A 297 4.46 13.76 19.07
CA GLU A 297 4.72 12.35 19.35
C GLU A 297 3.46 11.63 19.82
N PHE A 298 2.70 12.23 20.73
CA PHE A 298 1.41 11.70 21.16
C PHE A 298 0.44 11.54 19.99
N THR A 299 0.34 12.56 19.12
CA THR A 299 -0.55 12.52 17.93
C THR A 299 -0.16 11.39 16.99
N ARG A 300 1.12 11.24 16.66
CA ARG A 300 1.61 10.13 15.83
C ARG A 300 1.29 8.78 16.46
N GLY A 301 1.45 8.62 17.77
CA GLY A 301 1.05 7.43 18.49
C GLY A 301 -0.47 7.12 18.40
N GLN A 302 -1.32 8.16 18.33
CA GLN A 302 -2.76 7.97 18.07
C GLN A 302 -3.02 7.57 16.60
N MET A 303 -2.31 8.16 15.64
CA MET A 303 -2.39 7.77 14.23
C MET A 303 -2.05 6.28 14.04
N ASP A 304 -0.99 5.79 14.67
CA ASP A 304 -0.60 4.37 14.61
C ASP A 304 -1.69 3.45 15.18
N ARG A 305 -2.32 3.85 16.28
CA ARG A 305 -3.45 3.10 16.85
C ARG A 305 -4.66 3.07 15.91
N LEU A 306 -4.96 4.18 15.25
CA LEU A 306 -6.06 4.26 14.29
C LEU A 306 -5.81 3.37 13.08
N VAL A 307 -4.58 3.36 12.53
CA VAL A 307 -4.16 2.44 11.45
C VAL A 307 -4.37 0.98 11.85
N GLN A 308 -3.99 0.60 13.08
CA GLN A 308 -4.21 -0.76 13.58
C GLN A 308 -5.70 -1.11 13.69
N GLN A 309 -6.53 -0.17 14.12
CA GLN A 309 -7.99 -0.35 14.19
C GLN A 309 -8.58 -0.54 12.79
N TYR A 310 -8.19 0.30 11.81
CA TYR A 310 -8.64 0.17 10.43
C TYR A 310 -8.19 -1.16 9.81
N ASN A 311 -6.95 -1.57 10.02
CA ASN A 311 -6.47 -2.87 9.54
C ASN A 311 -7.23 -4.05 10.17
N THR A 312 -7.61 -3.95 11.45
CA THR A 312 -8.47 -4.95 12.09
C THR A 312 -9.86 -5.01 11.43
N VAL A 313 -10.44 -3.85 11.10
CA VAL A 313 -11.71 -3.79 10.36
C VAL A 313 -11.59 -4.47 8.99
N LEU A 314 -10.55 -4.13 8.24
CA LEU A 314 -10.34 -4.69 6.90
C LEU A 314 -10.15 -6.21 6.94
N GLN A 315 -9.42 -6.74 7.93
CA GLN A 315 -9.27 -8.19 8.14
C GLN A 315 -10.60 -8.87 8.47
N ASN A 316 -11.45 -8.25 9.31
CA ASN A 316 -12.77 -8.77 9.62
C ASN A 316 -13.68 -8.80 8.38
N ILE A 317 -13.62 -7.76 7.55
CA ILE A 317 -14.34 -7.72 6.27
C ILE A 317 -13.90 -8.88 5.37
N VAL A 318 -12.58 -9.11 5.22
CA VAL A 318 -12.06 -10.24 4.43
C VAL A 318 -12.56 -11.59 4.99
N ALA A 319 -12.54 -11.77 6.31
CA ALA A 319 -13.03 -12.99 6.95
C ALA A 319 -14.53 -13.21 6.67
N ASP A 320 -15.34 -12.15 6.69
CA ASP A 320 -16.76 -12.22 6.35
C ASP A 320 -16.98 -12.65 4.90
N TYR A 321 -16.25 -12.05 3.94
CA TYR A 321 -16.36 -12.44 2.53
C TYR A 321 -15.90 -13.87 2.29
N LYS A 322 -14.87 -14.34 3.01
CA LYS A 322 -14.45 -15.74 2.98
C LYS A 322 -15.54 -16.67 3.46
N THR A 323 -16.26 -16.28 4.52
CA THR A 323 -17.40 -17.05 5.05
C THR A 323 -18.59 -17.09 4.08
N LYS A 324 -18.89 -15.94 3.43
CA LYS A 324 -19.96 -15.84 2.41
C LYS A 324 -19.66 -16.69 1.17
N ASN A 325 -18.41 -16.87 0.83
CA ASN A 325 -17.91 -17.76 -0.24
C ASN A 325 -18.65 -17.60 -1.58
N TYR A 326 -18.82 -16.36 -2.04
CA TYR A 326 -19.44 -16.06 -3.33
C TYR A 326 -18.62 -16.64 -4.50
N LYS A 327 -19.24 -17.30 -5.46
CA LYS A 327 -18.55 -17.91 -6.61
C LYS A 327 -17.91 -16.89 -7.56
N ASP A 328 -18.45 -15.69 -7.60
CA ASP A 328 -18.12 -14.61 -8.54
C ASP A 328 -17.50 -13.38 -7.86
N PHE A 329 -17.27 -13.43 -6.54
CA PHE A 329 -16.65 -12.32 -5.80
C PHE A 329 -15.84 -12.80 -4.61
N ALA A 330 -14.58 -12.41 -4.54
CA ALA A 330 -13.71 -12.70 -3.41
C ALA A 330 -12.88 -11.47 -3.01
N VAL A 331 -12.56 -11.38 -1.71
CA VAL A 331 -11.70 -10.35 -1.16
C VAL A 331 -10.52 -11.02 -0.47
N ILE A 332 -9.30 -10.68 -0.88
CA ILE A 332 -8.07 -11.17 -0.25
C ILE A 332 -7.37 -10.06 0.53
N TRP A 333 -6.76 -10.42 1.64
CA TRP A 333 -5.99 -9.52 2.47
C TRP A 333 -4.53 -9.44 2.03
N GLN A 334 -4.03 -8.21 1.84
CA GLN A 334 -2.62 -7.92 1.66
C GLN A 334 -2.13 -7.08 2.86
N PRO A 335 -1.35 -7.67 3.78
CA PRO A 335 -0.82 -6.94 4.92
C PRO A 335 0.04 -5.74 4.51
N PRO A 336 -0.14 -4.56 5.12
CA PRO A 336 0.56 -3.33 4.74
C PRO A 336 1.92 -3.20 5.45
N ASN A 337 2.72 -4.26 5.46
CA ASN A 337 4.00 -4.32 6.15
C ASN A 337 5.10 -3.59 5.36
N LEU A 338 4.91 -2.27 5.17
CA LEU A 338 5.81 -1.35 4.47
C LEU A 338 6.65 -0.59 5.51
N PRO A 339 7.88 -1.01 5.82
CA PRO A 339 8.72 -0.36 6.81
C PRO A 339 9.40 0.90 6.23
N PHE A 340 8.63 1.94 5.91
CA PHE A 340 9.15 3.17 5.28
C PHE A 340 10.33 3.78 6.04
N LYS A 341 10.36 3.69 7.36
CA LYS A 341 11.50 4.18 8.18
C LYS A 341 12.84 3.52 7.85
N SER A 342 12.83 2.33 7.24
CA SER A 342 14.03 1.59 6.82
C SER A 342 14.34 1.76 5.33
N PHE A 343 13.46 2.43 4.58
CA PHE A 343 13.65 2.70 3.17
C PHE A 343 14.56 3.92 2.95
N PRO A 344 15.22 4.06 1.81
CA PRO A 344 15.94 5.28 1.49
C PRO A 344 14.97 6.43 1.21
N ILE A 345 15.45 7.68 1.35
CA ILE A 345 14.61 8.87 1.15
C ILE A 345 13.97 8.93 -0.25
N GLN A 346 14.56 8.29 -1.24
CA GLN A 346 14.03 8.16 -2.59
C GLN A 346 12.70 7.38 -2.65
N ALA A 347 12.30 6.73 -1.56
CA ALA A 347 11.00 6.06 -1.47
C ALA A 347 9.81 7.05 -1.48
N VAL A 348 10.03 8.30 -1.11
CA VAL A 348 9.01 9.34 -1.13
C VAL A 348 9.27 10.39 -2.20
N SER A 349 8.19 11.01 -2.67
CA SER A 349 8.26 12.08 -3.65
C SER A 349 9.00 13.30 -3.09
N SER A 350 9.85 13.92 -3.91
CA SER A 350 10.51 15.18 -3.58
C SER A 350 9.54 16.39 -3.62
N VAL A 351 8.31 16.24 -4.10
CA VAL A 351 7.30 17.31 -4.11
C VAL A 351 6.83 17.61 -2.70
N ASP A 352 6.40 16.60 -1.99
CA ASP A 352 5.75 16.74 -0.67
C ASP A 352 6.42 15.93 0.45
N CYS A 353 7.38 15.08 0.13
CA CYS A 353 8.05 14.17 1.07
C CYS A 353 7.07 13.23 1.81
N PHE A 354 5.96 12.91 1.18
CA PHE A 354 4.91 12.07 1.76
C PHE A 354 4.46 10.97 0.80
N HIS A 355 4.01 11.33 -0.41
CA HIS A 355 3.53 10.35 -1.38
C HIS A 355 4.67 9.45 -1.88
N PRO A 356 4.37 8.18 -2.20
CA PRO A 356 5.37 7.27 -2.77
C PRO A 356 5.94 7.79 -4.08
N SER A 357 7.25 7.68 -4.25
CA SER A 357 7.90 7.92 -5.53
C SER A 357 7.59 6.82 -6.55
N THR A 358 7.92 7.05 -7.82
CA THR A 358 7.86 6.00 -8.87
C THR A 358 8.63 4.74 -8.45
N ASP A 359 9.77 4.91 -7.78
CA ASP A 359 10.59 3.80 -7.28
C ASP A 359 9.88 3.01 -6.17
N ALA A 360 9.15 3.69 -5.28
CA ALA A 360 8.34 3.04 -4.26
C ALA A 360 7.13 2.34 -4.88
N HIS A 361 6.43 2.99 -5.81
CA HIS A 361 5.33 2.35 -6.55
C HIS A 361 5.78 1.05 -7.21
N ALA A 362 6.93 1.04 -7.87
CA ALA A 362 7.47 -0.15 -8.50
C ALA A 362 7.74 -1.29 -7.50
N ARG A 363 8.28 -0.98 -6.32
CA ARG A 363 8.58 -1.97 -5.27
C ARG A 363 7.34 -2.47 -4.56
N ILE A 364 6.36 -1.60 -4.36
CA ILE A 364 5.04 -2.01 -3.83
C ILE A 364 4.35 -2.97 -4.81
N ALA A 365 4.34 -2.64 -6.11
CA ALA A 365 3.78 -3.54 -7.12
C ALA A 365 4.50 -4.89 -7.16
N ALA A 366 5.83 -4.90 -7.17
CA ALA A 366 6.63 -6.13 -7.14
C ALA A 366 6.37 -6.96 -5.87
N GLY A 367 6.33 -6.31 -4.71
CA GLY A 367 6.04 -6.99 -3.44
C GLY A 367 4.62 -7.57 -3.38
N LEU A 368 3.60 -6.86 -3.88
CA LEU A 368 2.23 -7.38 -3.98
C LEU A 368 2.15 -8.55 -4.96
N TRP A 369 2.82 -8.45 -6.10
CA TRP A 369 2.94 -9.52 -7.08
C TRP A 369 3.57 -10.78 -6.48
N ASN A 370 4.71 -10.64 -5.84
CA ASN A 370 5.49 -11.76 -5.29
C ASN A 370 4.74 -12.55 -4.22
N ARG A 371 3.75 -11.93 -3.57
CA ARG A 371 2.95 -12.57 -2.52
C ARG A 371 1.52 -12.93 -2.96
N LEU A 372 1.12 -12.60 -4.19
CA LEU A 372 -0.27 -12.72 -4.65
C LEU A 372 -0.82 -14.15 -4.52
N THR A 373 0.01 -15.15 -4.83
CA THR A 373 -0.35 -16.59 -4.77
C THR A 373 0.08 -17.29 -3.48
N LEU A 374 0.71 -16.56 -2.55
CA LEU A 374 1.15 -17.12 -1.27
C LEU A 374 -0.01 -17.23 -0.27
N ASP A 375 0.16 -18.06 0.75
CA ASP A 375 -0.77 -18.15 1.87
C ASP A 375 -0.74 -16.89 2.76
N ALA A 376 -1.69 -16.79 3.71
CA ALA A 376 -1.83 -15.62 4.57
C ALA A 376 -0.58 -15.36 5.44
N THR A 377 0.14 -16.40 5.86
CA THR A 377 1.35 -16.30 6.67
C THR A 377 2.50 -15.72 5.87
N ALA A 378 2.73 -16.28 4.68
CA ALA A 378 3.78 -15.80 3.78
C ALA A 378 3.51 -14.41 3.23
N ARG A 379 2.23 -14.04 3.01
CA ARG A 379 1.83 -12.66 2.65
C ARG A 379 2.16 -11.64 3.73
N ALA A 380 2.31 -12.05 4.99
CA ALA A 380 2.63 -11.15 6.10
C ALA A 380 4.11 -10.74 6.17
N ALA A 381 4.98 -11.29 5.33
CA ALA A 381 6.38 -10.86 5.27
C ALA A 381 6.49 -9.36 4.96
N PRO A 382 7.42 -8.60 5.57
CA PRO A 382 7.61 -7.19 5.26
C PRO A 382 8.08 -6.99 3.81
N PHE A 383 7.73 -5.84 3.25
CA PHE A 383 8.30 -5.40 1.97
C PHE A 383 9.77 -5.04 2.16
N THR A 384 10.58 -5.31 1.16
CA THR A 384 12.01 -4.97 1.14
C THR A 384 12.29 -3.90 0.10
N TRP A 385 13.31 -3.07 0.38
CA TRP A 385 13.81 -2.12 -0.60
C TRP A 385 15.01 -2.73 -1.33
N GLU A 386 14.75 -3.38 -2.45
CA GLU A 386 15.80 -3.93 -3.31
C GLU A 386 16.30 -2.86 -4.29
N ALA A 387 17.61 -2.89 -4.62
CA ALA A 387 18.17 -1.99 -5.62
C ALA A 387 17.46 -2.15 -6.97
N THR A 388 17.19 -3.39 -7.37
CA THR A 388 16.37 -3.75 -8.52
C THR A 388 15.25 -4.65 -8.06
N PRO A 389 13.97 -4.30 -8.30
CA PRO A 389 12.86 -5.19 -7.96
C PRO A 389 13.00 -6.57 -8.60
N THR A 390 12.63 -7.60 -7.86
CA THR A 390 12.56 -8.97 -8.34
C THR A 390 11.12 -9.45 -8.41
N PHE A 391 10.83 -10.35 -9.33
CA PHE A 391 9.50 -10.86 -9.61
C PHE A 391 9.48 -12.37 -9.54
N ARG A 392 8.56 -12.92 -8.77
CA ARG A 392 8.29 -14.35 -8.77
C ARG A 392 7.70 -14.76 -10.12
N CYS A 393 8.32 -15.75 -10.77
CA CYS A 393 7.70 -16.40 -11.93
C CYS A 393 6.51 -17.24 -11.46
N LEU A 394 5.41 -17.16 -12.19
CA LEU A 394 4.25 -18.03 -11.92
C LEU A 394 4.52 -19.48 -12.36
N GLU A 395 3.89 -20.38 -11.63
CA GLU A 395 3.85 -21.81 -11.93
C GLU A 395 2.42 -22.25 -12.28
N GLU A 396 2.27 -23.35 -12.97
CA GLU A 396 0.95 -23.84 -13.39
C GLU A 396 0.05 -24.26 -12.22
N SER A 397 0.66 -24.64 -11.11
CA SER A 397 -0.02 -24.96 -9.85
C SER A 397 -0.46 -23.75 -9.04
N ASP A 398 0.04 -22.54 -9.37
CA ASP A 398 -0.31 -21.33 -8.62
C ASP A 398 -1.82 -21.08 -8.60
N ARG A 399 -2.32 -20.75 -7.43
CA ARG A 399 -3.68 -20.27 -7.21
C ARG A 399 -3.67 -19.15 -6.19
N ILE A 400 -4.52 -18.16 -6.42
CA ILE A 400 -4.69 -17.08 -5.45
C ILE A 400 -5.50 -17.63 -4.28
N GLN A 401 -4.93 -17.58 -3.08
CA GLN A 401 -5.58 -18.06 -1.86
C GLN A 401 -6.62 -17.03 -1.38
N THR A 402 -7.89 -17.40 -1.44
CA THR A 402 -9.04 -16.59 -1.05
C THR A 402 -9.61 -16.98 0.31
#